data_5cd8b9ea95bf68cd7a3fd6b7a4f4f365
#
_entry.id   5cd8b9ea95bf68cd7a3fd6b7a4f4f365
#
_cell.length_a   1.000
_cell.length_b   1.000
_cell.length_c   1.000
_cell.angle_alpha   90.00
_cell.angle_beta   90.00
_cell.angle_gamma   90.00
#
_symmetry.space_group_name_H-M   'P 1'
#
loop_
_entity.id
_entity.type
_entity.pdbx_description
1 polymer ?
#
loop_
_entity_poly.entity_id
_entity_poly.type
_entity_poly.pdbx_seq_one_letter_code
_entity_poly.pdbx_strand_id
1 'polypeptide(L)'
;MSWTPARRSVSLKIAFAIGVAFTTLDHAAFAQSCCAGTGAVTPGRLALHEFALVGVQAKTAVDLGSFDRGGHYVANPSGASELDLEQDFFAAIRIFKRGQLALLIPLVETRRTASGVADEFGGGLGDINASARYDFTLAGASQFVPGIAALAGFTFPSGRPADSPNLGPLATGATGIGAYQINVGLAVEQTFGPWLVNATVLYAQRTARTVGDAPNTVHERLAAQWTFLSSLAYTFPSEVALAVSGSYTIEGDALINGVDNVGTAHRLPTLTFSGVYPLSDSWRLQGAIYDNLQITPLGLNQPAGAGLLLTIVRSWT
;
A
#
# COMPACT_ATOMS: atom_id res chain seq x y z
N MET A 1 1.81 34.15 52.46
CA MET A 1 0.83 34.29 51.35
C MET A 1 1.26 33.41 50.22
N SER A 2 0.70 32.21 50.16
CA SER A 2 0.99 31.17 49.17
C SER A 2 -0.17 31.05 48.21
N TRP A 3 0.09 31.33 46.93
CA TRP A 3 -0.91 31.14 45.87
C TRP A 3 -0.66 29.81 45.17
N THR A 4 -1.62 28.86 45.28
CA THR A 4 -1.70 27.64 44.46
C THR A 4 -2.64 27.87 43.28
N PRO A 5 -2.27 27.57 42.03
CA PRO A 5 -3.20 27.59 40.90
C PRO A 5 -3.94 26.26 40.81
N ALA A 6 -5.27 26.33 40.83
CA ALA A 6 -6.16 25.20 40.58
C ALA A 6 -6.09 24.75 39.13
N ARG A 7 -5.70 23.47 38.91
CA ARG A 7 -5.83 22.77 37.62
C ARG A 7 -7.30 22.42 37.39
N ARG A 8 -7.94 23.01 36.39
CA ARG A 8 -9.24 22.56 35.87
C ARG A 8 -8.96 21.50 34.79
N SER A 9 -9.33 20.26 35.10
CA SER A 9 -9.41 19.18 34.13
C SER A 9 -10.69 19.36 33.29
N VAL A 10 -10.53 19.61 32.01
CA VAL A 10 -11.65 19.57 31.05
C VAL A 10 -11.79 18.14 30.57
N SER A 11 -12.79 17.42 31.11
CA SER A 11 -13.16 16.09 30.61
C SER A 11 -14.00 16.26 29.34
N LEU A 12 -13.41 15.97 28.19
CA LEU A 12 -14.12 15.90 26.92
C LEU A 12 -14.90 14.55 26.86
N LYS A 13 -16.18 14.58 27.19
CA LYS A 13 -17.09 13.43 26.99
C LYS A 13 -17.60 13.47 25.56
N ILE A 14 -16.99 12.71 24.66
CA ILE A 14 -17.56 12.43 23.35
C ILE A 14 -18.59 11.31 23.52
N ALA A 15 -19.87 11.68 23.56
CA ALA A 15 -20.97 10.73 23.50
C ALA A 15 -21.26 10.38 22.04
N PHE A 16 -20.86 9.18 21.63
CA PHE A 16 -21.23 8.61 20.33
C PHE A 16 -22.63 7.98 20.48
N ALA A 17 -23.69 8.70 20.08
CA ALA A 17 -25.04 8.15 19.98
C ALA A 17 -25.20 7.51 18.59
N ILE A 18 -24.99 6.20 18.49
CA ILE A 18 -25.34 5.43 17.28
C ILE A 18 -26.80 4.99 17.44
N GLY A 19 -27.71 5.75 16.80
CA GLY A 19 -29.11 5.34 16.62
C GLY A 19 -29.18 4.40 15.42
N VAL A 20 -29.31 3.09 15.66
CA VAL A 20 -29.53 2.08 14.63
C VAL A 20 -31.03 1.98 14.39
N ALA A 21 -31.53 2.56 13.30
CA ALA A 21 -32.88 2.26 12.78
C ALA A 21 -32.71 1.12 11.77
N PHE A 22 -33.11 -0.10 12.16
CA PHE A 22 -33.21 -1.24 11.25
C PHE A 22 -34.47 -1.09 10.39
N THR A 23 -34.29 -0.74 9.12
CA THR A 23 -35.28 -1.02 8.08
C THR A 23 -34.73 -2.12 7.20
N THR A 24 -35.36 -3.30 7.28
CA THR A 24 -35.06 -4.44 6.40
C THR A 24 -35.57 -4.13 4.99
N LEU A 25 -34.68 -3.71 4.13
CA LEU A 25 -34.86 -3.74 2.67
C LEU A 25 -33.86 -4.77 2.14
N ASP A 26 -34.40 -5.87 1.62
CA ASP A 26 -33.65 -6.88 0.87
C ASP A 26 -33.11 -6.23 -0.43
N HIS A 27 -31.99 -5.54 -0.33
CA HIS A 27 -31.17 -5.17 -1.48
C HIS A 27 -29.97 -6.08 -1.49
N ALA A 28 -29.74 -6.75 -2.63
CA ALA A 28 -28.55 -7.54 -2.85
C ALA A 28 -27.32 -6.66 -2.59
N ALA A 29 -26.68 -6.85 -1.46
CA ALA A 29 -25.47 -6.11 -1.08
C ALA A 29 -24.35 -6.50 -2.03
N PHE A 30 -24.16 -5.73 -3.07
CA PHE A 30 -23.04 -5.88 -4.00
C PHE A 30 -21.73 -5.53 -3.25
N ALA A 31 -20.83 -6.50 -3.25
CA ALA A 31 -19.64 -6.54 -2.39
C ALA A 31 -18.63 -5.43 -2.73
N GLN A 32 -18.83 -4.21 -2.28
CA GLN A 32 -17.81 -3.15 -2.29
C GLN A 32 -16.72 -3.37 -1.24
N SER A 33 -16.96 -4.27 -0.30
CA SER A 33 -16.00 -4.68 0.73
C SER A 33 -14.67 -5.19 0.17
N CYS A 34 -14.67 -5.79 -1.03
CA CYS A 34 -13.44 -6.23 -1.68
C CYS A 34 -12.48 -5.06 -2.00
N CYS A 35 -13.03 -3.89 -2.33
CA CYS A 35 -12.25 -2.70 -2.64
C CYS A 35 -11.73 -2.02 -1.37
N ALA A 36 -12.47 -2.08 -0.26
CA ALA A 36 -12.05 -1.50 1.01
C ALA A 36 -10.83 -2.23 1.59
N GLY A 37 -10.81 -3.57 1.56
CA GLY A 37 -9.75 -4.37 2.19
C GLY A 37 -8.44 -4.43 1.41
N THR A 38 -8.49 -4.41 0.08
CA THR A 38 -7.30 -4.58 -0.78
C THR A 38 -6.97 -3.37 -1.63
N GLY A 39 -7.92 -2.46 -1.85
CA GLY A 39 -7.77 -1.31 -2.74
C GLY A 39 -6.67 -0.33 -2.32
N ALA A 40 -6.36 -0.24 -1.03
CA ALA A 40 -5.27 0.57 -0.51
C ALA A 40 -3.87 0.00 -0.88
N VAL A 41 -3.79 -1.32 -1.16
CA VAL A 41 -2.51 -2.00 -1.44
C VAL A 41 -2.40 -2.37 -2.93
N THR A 42 -3.54 -2.66 -3.58
CA THR A 42 -3.60 -3.02 -5.00
C THR A 42 -4.72 -2.23 -5.69
N PRO A 43 -4.50 -0.97 -6.06
CA PRO A 43 -5.47 -0.21 -6.82
C PRO A 43 -5.75 -0.89 -8.16
N GLY A 44 -6.97 -0.73 -8.67
CA GLY A 44 -7.34 -1.31 -9.96
C GLY A 44 -8.00 -2.69 -9.91
N ARG A 45 -8.49 -3.14 -8.74
CA ARG A 45 -9.31 -4.34 -8.67
C ARG A 45 -10.75 -4.08 -9.11
N LEU A 46 -11.25 -4.88 -10.07
CA LEU A 46 -12.63 -4.85 -10.54
C LEU A 46 -13.56 -5.65 -9.60
N ALA A 47 -14.71 -5.10 -9.28
CA ALA A 47 -15.81 -5.87 -8.69
C ALA A 47 -16.39 -6.84 -9.74
N LEU A 48 -17.16 -7.86 -9.30
CA LEU A 48 -17.62 -8.93 -10.18
C LEU A 48 -18.48 -8.44 -11.37
N HIS A 49 -19.23 -7.37 -11.18
CA HIS A 49 -20.11 -6.77 -12.19
C HIS A 49 -19.42 -5.69 -13.04
N GLU A 50 -18.22 -5.24 -12.65
CA GLU A 50 -17.49 -4.21 -13.38
C GLU A 50 -16.73 -4.79 -14.58
N PHE A 51 -16.86 -4.12 -15.72
CA PHE A 51 -16.10 -4.43 -16.93
C PHE A 51 -14.77 -3.68 -16.99
N ALA A 52 -14.78 -2.41 -16.61
CA ALA A 52 -13.59 -1.57 -16.61
C ALA A 52 -13.63 -0.56 -15.45
N LEU A 53 -12.48 -0.05 -15.06
CA LEU A 53 -12.37 1.10 -14.18
C LEU A 53 -11.17 1.96 -14.55
N VAL A 54 -11.25 3.23 -14.18
CA VAL A 54 -10.10 4.15 -14.10
C VAL A 54 -10.15 4.87 -12.77
N GLY A 55 -9.00 5.25 -12.25
CA GLY A 55 -8.93 5.99 -11.00
C GLY A 55 -7.64 6.76 -10.83
N VAL A 56 -7.70 7.68 -9.88
CA VAL A 56 -6.54 8.43 -9.39
C VAL A 56 -6.49 8.27 -7.87
N GLN A 57 -5.32 7.95 -7.36
CA GLN A 57 -5.05 7.83 -5.95
C GLN A 57 -3.98 8.84 -5.56
N ALA A 58 -4.21 9.60 -4.50
CA ALA A 58 -3.20 10.41 -3.85
C ALA A 58 -2.83 9.73 -2.53
N LYS A 59 -1.54 9.49 -2.32
CA LYS A 59 -1.00 8.87 -1.13
C LYS A 59 0.05 9.79 -0.54
N THR A 60 -0.02 10.02 0.76
CA THR A 60 0.99 10.75 1.51
C THR A 60 1.63 9.83 2.52
N ALA A 61 2.94 9.99 2.74
CA ALA A 61 3.67 9.31 3.79
C ALA A 61 4.56 10.31 4.52
N VAL A 62 4.52 10.26 5.85
CA VAL A 62 5.45 10.99 6.71
C VAL A 62 6.34 9.97 7.38
N ASP A 63 7.64 10.07 7.18
CA ASP A 63 8.60 9.22 7.88
C ASP A 63 8.76 9.68 9.33
N LEU A 64 8.50 8.77 10.27
CA LEU A 64 8.59 9.01 11.71
C LEU A 64 9.90 8.48 12.31
N GLY A 65 10.59 7.62 11.59
CA GLY A 65 11.84 6.97 12.00
C GLY A 65 12.13 5.73 11.17
N SER A 66 13.05 4.91 11.62
CA SER A 66 13.45 3.71 10.90
C SER A 66 13.76 2.55 11.84
N PHE A 67 13.67 1.34 11.31
CA PHE A 67 14.20 0.17 11.98
C PHE A 67 15.68 -0.01 11.62
N ASP A 68 16.51 -0.24 12.62
CA ASP A 68 17.93 -0.57 12.44
C ASP A 68 18.13 -2.03 11.98
N ARG A 69 19.38 -2.44 11.80
CA ARG A 69 19.78 -3.81 11.47
C ARG A 69 19.46 -4.84 12.56
N GLY A 70 19.20 -4.41 13.77
CA GLY A 70 18.78 -5.26 14.91
C GLY A 70 17.25 -5.35 15.04
N GLY A 71 16.51 -4.63 14.21
CA GLY A 71 15.04 -4.55 14.29
C GLY A 71 14.54 -3.62 15.39
N HIS A 72 15.39 -2.74 15.95
CA HIS A 72 14.96 -1.73 16.90
C HIS A 72 14.49 -0.49 16.14
N TYR A 73 13.36 0.05 16.57
CA TYR A 73 12.86 1.31 16.04
C TYR A 73 13.62 2.49 16.63
N VAL A 74 14.07 3.37 15.75
CA VAL A 74 14.76 4.62 16.09
C VAL A 74 13.99 5.77 15.45
N ALA A 75 13.47 6.68 16.27
CA ALA A 75 12.77 7.87 15.79
C ALA A 75 13.73 8.81 15.04
N ASN A 76 13.21 9.55 14.08
CA ASN A 76 13.99 10.54 13.36
C ASN A 76 14.62 11.58 14.32
N PRO A 77 15.89 11.96 14.10
CA PRO A 77 16.52 13.02 14.89
C PRO A 77 15.79 14.36 14.67
N SER A 78 15.89 15.24 15.66
CA SER A 78 15.30 16.58 15.56
C SER A 78 15.86 17.34 14.34
N GLY A 79 14.97 17.91 13.52
CA GLY A 79 15.34 18.62 12.29
C GLY A 79 15.53 17.71 11.07
N ALA A 80 15.27 16.40 11.17
CA ALA A 80 15.14 15.51 10.03
C ALA A 80 13.67 15.16 9.81
N SER A 81 13.21 15.26 8.57
CA SER A 81 11.86 14.84 8.18
C SER A 81 11.84 14.44 6.71
N GLU A 82 10.96 13.52 6.39
CA GLU A 82 10.66 13.09 5.03
C GLU A 82 9.14 13.08 4.83
N LEU A 83 8.70 13.67 3.75
CA LEU A 83 7.32 13.66 3.29
C LEU A 83 7.31 13.20 1.85
N ASP A 84 6.65 12.09 1.60
CA ASP A 84 6.38 11.59 0.26
C ASP A 84 4.94 11.86 -0.13
N LEU A 85 4.75 12.29 -1.37
CA LEU A 85 3.48 12.39 -2.05
C LEU A 85 3.55 11.53 -3.31
N GLU A 86 2.68 10.56 -3.42
CA GLU A 86 2.57 9.67 -4.58
C GLU A 86 1.18 9.83 -5.19
N GLN A 87 1.14 10.02 -6.50
CA GLN A 87 -0.09 10.15 -7.29
C GLN A 87 -0.13 9.00 -8.28
N ASP A 88 -1.03 8.05 -8.04
CA ASP A 88 -1.19 6.85 -8.85
C ASP A 88 -2.32 7.03 -9.85
N PHE A 89 -2.03 6.95 -11.13
CA PHE A 89 -3.01 6.84 -12.20
C PHE A 89 -3.17 5.36 -12.54
N PHE A 90 -4.37 4.83 -12.44
CA PHE A 90 -4.58 3.42 -12.70
C PHE A 90 -5.84 3.14 -13.51
N ALA A 91 -5.78 2.04 -14.25
CA ALA A 91 -6.90 1.51 -15.01
C ALA A 91 -6.93 0.00 -14.92
N ALA A 92 -8.13 -0.58 -15.00
CA ALA A 92 -8.28 -2.02 -15.12
C ALA A 92 -9.40 -2.37 -16.09
N ILE A 93 -9.27 -3.52 -16.73
CA ILE A 93 -10.25 -4.04 -17.69
C ILE A 93 -10.44 -5.55 -17.48
N ARG A 94 -11.67 -6.02 -17.61
CA ARG A 94 -12.01 -7.42 -17.62
C ARG A 94 -11.82 -7.99 -19.03
N ILE A 95 -10.89 -8.94 -19.17
CA ILE A 95 -10.58 -9.57 -20.46
C ILE A 95 -11.34 -10.89 -20.69
N PHE A 96 -11.70 -11.57 -19.58
CA PHE A 96 -12.53 -12.78 -19.55
C PHE A 96 -13.50 -12.68 -18.37
N LYS A 97 -14.50 -13.58 -18.32
CA LYS A 97 -15.46 -13.61 -17.18
C LYS A 97 -14.79 -13.63 -15.80
N ARG A 98 -13.57 -14.17 -15.71
CA ARG A 98 -12.80 -14.35 -14.46
C ARG A 98 -11.41 -13.75 -14.50
N GLY A 99 -11.05 -13.06 -15.59
CA GLY A 99 -9.72 -12.48 -15.78
C GLY A 99 -9.78 -10.98 -15.91
N GLN A 100 -8.85 -10.28 -15.27
CA GLN A 100 -8.65 -8.84 -15.40
C GLN A 100 -7.18 -8.50 -15.62
N LEU A 101 -6.96 -7.39 -16.32
CA LEU A 101 -5.66 -6.71 -16.42
C LEU A 101 -5.77 -5.34 -15.78
N ALA A 102 -4.70 -4.89 -15.16
CA ALA A 102 -4.60 -3.55 -14.63
C ALA A 102 -3.23 -2.93 -14.95
N LEU A 103 -3.22 -1.61 -15.06
CA LEU A 103 -2.02 -0.79 -15.26
C LEU A 103 -2.02 0.30 -14.18
N LEU A 104 -0.84 0.59 -13.62
CA LEU A 104 -0.62 1.66 -12.66
C LEU A 104 0.61 2.47 -13.08
N ILE A 105 0.47 3.79 -13.07
CA ILE A 105 1.51 4.77 -13.41
C ILE A 105 1.64 5.72 -12.23
N PRO A 106 2.69 5.60 -11.39
CA PRO A 106 2.90 6.46 -10.24
C PRO A 106 3.70 7.72 -10.62
N LEU A 107 3.32 8.86 -10.03
CA LEU A 107 4.13 10.07 -9.95
C LEU A 107 4.51 10.25 -8.48
N VAL A 108 5.80 10.33 -8.20
CA VAL A 108 6.35 10.42 -6.85
C VAL A 108 6.98 11.79 -6.65
N GLU A 109 6.67 12.43 -5.54
CA GLU A 109 7.27 13.68 -5.07
C GLU A 109 7.77 13.46 -3.65
N THR A 110 9.03 13.79 -3.39
CA THR A 110 9.66 13.62 -2.07
C THR A 110 10.23 14.94 -1.62
N ARG A 111 9.92 15.33 -0.37
CA ARG A 111 10.56 16.42 0.33
C ARG A 111 11.34 15.88 1.51
N ARG A 112 12.62 16.21 1.59
CA ARG A 112 13.50 15.84 2.70
C ARG A 112 14.13 17.03 3.35
N THR A 113 14.21 17.02 4.67
CA THR A 113 14.95 17.94 5.51
C THR A 113 15.97 17.17 6.32
N ALA A 114 17.19 17.69 6.44
CA ALA A 114 18.20 17.15 7.34
C ALA A 114 18.95 18.29 8.02
N SER A 115 19.36 18.08 9.28
CA SER A 115 20.08 19.09 10.04
C SER A 115 21.37 19.53 9.34
N GLY A 116 21.55 20.82 9.09
CA GLY A 116 22.73 21.38 8.42
C GLY A 116 22.74 21.25 6.89
N VAL A 117 21.67 20.77 6.27
CA VAL A 117 21.48 20.71 4.82
C VAL A 117 20.24 21.52 4.45
N ALA A 118 20.26 22.21 3.31
CA ALA A 118 19.06 22.90 2.82
C ALA A 118 17.95 21.88 2.51
N ASP A 119 16.70 22.28 2.76
CA ASP A 119 15.53 21.49 2.37
C ASP A 119 15.60 21.16 0.89
N GLU A 120 15.34 19.91 0.55
CA GLU A 120 15.36 19.43 -0.82
C GLU A 120 13.99 18.88 -1.22
N PHE A 121 13.60 19.19 -2.44
CA PHE A 121 12.40 18.69 -3.08
C PHE A 121 12.76 18.07 -4.42
N GLY A 122 12.24 16.88 -4.68
CA GLY A 122 12.47 16.15 -5.92
C GLY A 122 11.30 15.24 -6.25
N GLY A 123 11.43 14.48 -7.31
CA GLY A 123 10.39 13.56 -7.73
C GLY A 123 10.45 13.25 -9.22
N GLY A 124 9.41 12.62 -9.72
CA GLY A 124 9.24 12.24 -11.11
C GLY A 124 8.36 11.02 -11.31
N LEU A 125 8.43 10.46 -12.50
CA LEU A 125 7.74 9.20 -12.81
C LEU A 125 8.35 8.07 -11.97
N GLY A 126 7.49 7.28 -11.32
CA GLY A 126 7.88 6.06 -10.62
C GLY A 126 7.90 4.83 -11.54
N ASP A 127 7.99 3.65 -10.96
CA ASP A 127 8.03 2.40 -11.71
C ASP A 127 6.61 1.97 -12.13
N ILE A 128 6.38 1.88 -13.44
CA ILE A 128 5.08 1.48 -14.02
C ILE A 128 4.84 0.00 -13.74
N ASN A 129 3.64 -0.32 -13.24
CA ASN A 129 3.23 -1.69 -12.95
C ASN A 129 2.07 -2.14 -13.83
N ALA A 130 2.21 -3.29 -14.47
CA ALA A 130 1.14 -4.01 -15.15
C ALA A 130 0.83 -5.29 -14.36
N SER A 131 -0.45 -5.57 -14.12
CA SER A 131 -0.85 -6.74 -13.34
C SER A 131 -2.02 -7.47 -13.97
N ALA A 132 -2.15 -8.75 -13.63
CA ALA A 132 -3.22 -9.63 -14.04
C ALA A 132 -3.75 -10.40 -12.83
N ARG A 133 -5.05 -10.65 -12.82
CA ARG A 133 -5.73 -11.50 -11.85
C ARG A 133 -6.64 -12.48 -12.59
N TYR A 134 -6.65 -13.73 -12.15
CA TYR A 134 -7.58 -14.74 -12.64
C TYR A 134 -8.25 -15.45 -11.46
N ASP A 135 -9.60 -15.35 -11.40
CA ASP A 135 -10.39 -15.94 -10.33
C ASP A 135 -10.79 -17.37 -10.72
N PHE A 136 -10.20 -18.38 -10.07
CA PHE A 136 -10.59 -19.80 -10.25
C PHE A 136 -11.97 -20.09 -9.67
N THR A 137 -12.21 -19.54 -8.47
CA THR A 137 -13.49 -19.55 -7.79
C THR A 137 -13.84 -18.12 -7.35
N LEU A 138 -15.13 -17.80 -7.31
CA LEU A 138 -15.58 -16.45 -6.92
C LEU A 138 -15.99 -16.44 -5.44
N ALA A 139 -15.59 -15.44 -4.70
CA ALA A 139 -16.05 -15.23 -3.34
C ALA A 139 -17.57 -15.05 -3.31
N GLY A 140 -18.25 -15.70 -2.36
CA GLY A 140 -19.69 -15.63 -2.23
C GLY A 140 -20.49 -16.56 -3.18
N ALA A 141 -19.86 -17.23 -4.14
CA ALA A 141 -20.53 -18.23 -4.96
C ALA A 141 -20.96 -19.46 -4.15
N SER A 142 -20.30 -19.73 -3.03
CA SER A 142 -20.63 -20.80 -2.08
C SER A 142 -20.27 -20.35 -0.66
N GLN A 143 -21.03 -20.81 0.32
CA GLN A 143 -20.71 -20.57 1.73
C GLN A 143 -19.48 -21.39 2.21
N PHE A 144 -19.18 -22.50 1.52
CA PHE A 144 -18.13 -23.44 1.93
C PHE A 144 -16.87 -23.36 1.06
N VAL A 145 -16.98 -22.82 -0.16
CA VAL A 145 -15.85 -22.74 -1.09
C VAL A 145 -15.42 -21.27 -1.20
N PRO A 146 -14.22 -20.94 -0.73
CA PRO A 146 -13.73 -19.57 -0.86
C PRO A 146 -13.44 -19.22 -2.32
N GLY A 147 -13.46 -17.93 -2.62
CA GLY A 147 -12.89 -17.38 -3.84
C GLY A 147 -11.37 -17.57 -3.81
N ILE A 148 -10.81 -18.11 -4.88
CA ILE A 148 -9.36 -18.32 -5.05
C ILE A 148 -8.95 -17.64 -6.35
N ALA A 149 -7.93 -16.79 -6.28
CA ALA A 149 -7.40 -16.10 -7.46
C ALA A 149 -5.87 -16.23 -7.55
N ALA A 150 -5.38 -16.41 -8.78
CA ALA A 150 -3.98 -16.21 -9.10
C ALA A 150 -3.73 -14.75 -9.45
N LEU A 151 -2.57 -14.25 -9.03
CA LEU A 151 -2.08 -12.91 -9.27
C LEU A 151 -0.75 -12.99 -10.01
N ALA A 152 -0.55 -12.13 -11.00
CA ALA A 152 0.70 -11.93 -11.68
C ALA A 152 0.92 -10.43 -11.91
N GLY A 153 2.16 -9.98 -11.90
CA GLY A 153 2.50 -8.58 -12.14
C GLY A 153 3.89 -8.45 -12.72
N PHE A 154 4.09 -7.34 -13.41
CA PHE A 154 5.36 -6.96 -13.98
C PHE A 154 5.58 -5.46 -13.76
N THR A 155 6.72 -5.11 -13.15
CA THR A 155 7.12 -3.73 -12.91
C THR A 155 8.25 -3.34 -13.86
N PHE A 156 8.05 -2.25 -14.58
CA PHE A 156 9.02 -1.65 -15.47
C PHE A 156 9.85 -0.62 -14.72
N PRO A 157 11.18 -0.61 -14.81
CA PRO A 157 12.05 0.37 -14.15
C PRO A 157 12.01 1.72 -14.88
N SER A 158 10.85 2.38 -14.89
CA SER A 158 10.65 3.69 -15.50
C SER A 158 11.03 4.85 -14.56
N GLY A 159 11.09 4.58 -13.27
CA GLY A 159 11.55 5.50 -12.26
C GLY A 159 13.08 5.61 -12.21
N ARG A 160 13.57 6.58 -11.45
CA ARG A 160 15.01 6.79 -11.23
C ARG A 160 15.44 6.06 -9.96
N PRO A 161 16.39 5.11 -9.99
CA PRO A 161 16.89 4.44 -8.80
C PRO A 161 17.75 5.38 -7.94
N ALA A 162 17.90 5.03 -6.66
CA ALA A 162 18.58 5.87 -5.66
C ALA A 162 20.09 6.07 -5.91
N ASP A 163 20.71 5.29 -6.78
CA ASP A 163 22.09 5.39 -7.23
C ASP A 163 22.27 6.19 -8.53
N SER A 164 21.20 6.79 -9.06
CA SER A 164 21.28 7.63 -10.26
C SER A 164 22.08 8.92 -10.02
N PRO A 165 22.79 9.43 -11.03
CA PRO A 165 23.48 10.70 -10.90
C PRO A 165 22.46 11.87 -10.78
N ASN A 166 22.86 12.94 -10.11
CA ASN A 166 22.09 14.19 -10.00
C ASN A 166 20.75 14.07 -9.28
N LEU A 167 20.65 13.20 -8.27
CA LEU A 167 19.46 13.08 -7.42
C LEU A 167 19.37 14.17 -6.33
N GLY A 168 20.41 14.99 -6.19
CA GLY A 168 20.55 15.94 -5.09
C GLY A 168 21.19 15.36 -3.83
N PRO A 169 21.61 16.20 -2.86
CA PRO A 169 22.29 15.76 -1.65
C PRO A 169 21.47 14.83 -0.76
N LEU A 170 20.13 14.98 -0.79
CA LEU A 170 19.20 14.14 -0.01
C LEU A 170 18.51 13.08 -0.87
N ALA A 171 18.95 12.88 -2.12
CA ALA A 171 18.44 11.88 -3.06
C ALA A 171 16.91 11.92 -3.27
N THR A 172 16.29 13.11 -3.18
CA THR A 172 14.84 13.29 -3.36
C THR A 172 14.35 12.97 -4.77
N GLY A 173 15.25 12.93 -5.76
CA GLY A 173 14.95 12.54 -7.13
C GLY A 173 14.82 11.05 -7.37
N ALA A 174 15.02 10.19 -6.36
CA ALA A 174 14.86 8.74 -6.49
C ALA A 174 13.36 8.39 -6.51
N THR A 175 12.90 7.73 -7.57
CA THR A 175 11.46 7.42 -7.78
C THR A 175 11.22 5.96 -8.17
N GLY A 176 12.23 5.12 -8.27
CA GLY A 176 12.10 3.73 -8.70
C GLY A 176 13.20 2.81 -8.21
N ILE A 177 13.01 1.51 -8.45
CA ILE A 177 13.92 0.45 -8.02
C ILE A 177 15.10 0.30 -8.97
N GLY A 178 14.93 0.68 -10.26
CA GLY A 178 15.94 0.53 -11.30
C GLY A 178 16.15 -0.90 -11.80
N ALA A 179 15.23 -1.81 -11.48
CA ALA A 179 15.26 -3.21 -11.89
C ALA A 179 13.87 -3.66 -12.35
N TYR A 180 13.79 -4.56 -13.33
CA TYR A 180 12.53 -5.23 -13.63
C TYR A 180 12.12 -6.12 -12.47
N GLN A 181 10.83 -6.15 -12.15
CA GLN A 181 10.30 -7.01 -11.11
C GLN A 181 9.14 -7.85 -11.65
N ILE A 182 9.16 -9.14 -11.37
CA ILE A 182 8.06 -10.07 -11.64
C ILE A 182 7.41 -10.41 -10.29
N ASN A 183 6.09 -10.28 -10.25
CA ASN A 183 5.29 -10.64 -9.08
C ASN A 183 4.39 -11.81 -9.43
N VAL A 184 4.26 -12.78 -8.53
CA VAL A 184 3.27 -13.85 -8.58
C VAL A 184 2.63 -14.02 -7.22
N GLY A 185 1.38 -14.45 -7.19
CA GLY A 185 0.70 -14.60 -5.91
C GLY A 185 -0.62 -15.33 -5.97
N LEU A 186 -1.17 -15.53 -4.78
CA LEU A 186 -2.47 -16.15 -4.57
C LEU A 186 -3.28 -15.28 -3.60
N ALA A 187 -4.57 -15.12 -3.90
CA ALA A 187 -5.53 -14.52 -3.00
C ALA A 187 -6.65 -15.51 -2.69
N VAL A 188 -7.05 -15.55 -1.43
CA VAL A 188 -8.19 -16.33 -0.92
C VAL A 188 -9.15 -15.38 -0.26
N GLU A 189 -10.43 -15.46 -0.62
CA GLU A 189 -11.46 -14.51 -0.17
C GLU A 189 -12.74 -15.25 0.17
N GLN A 190 -13.42 -14.84 1.23
CA GLN A 190 -14.73 -15.41 1.59
C GLN A 190 -15.64 -14.34 2.14
N THR A 191 -16.92 -14.42 1.73
CA THR A 191 -17.98 -13.55 2.24
C THR A 191 -18.85 -14.30 3.25
N PHE A 192 -19.18 -13.64 4.35
CA PHE A 192 -20.08 -14.12 5.39
C PHE A 192 -21.12 -13.03 5.67
N GLY A 193 -22.23 -13.05 4.91
CA GLY A 193 -23.18 -11.95 4.93
C GLY A 193 -22.51 -10.62 4.53
N PRO A 194 -22.56 -9.59 5.40
CA PRO A 194 -21.93 -8.29 5.11
C PRO A 194 -20.40 -8.28 5.30
N TRP A 195 -19.82 -9.36 5.81
CA TRP A 195 -18.39 -9.45 6.07
C TRP A 195 -17.64 -10.06 4.89
N LEU A 196 -16.47 -9.52 4.57
CA LEU A 196 -15.49 -10.10 3.67
C LEU A 196 -14.18 -10.31 4.41
N VAL A 197 -13.64 -11.51 4.32
CA VAL A 197 -12.29 -11.84 4.76
C VAL A 197 -11.42 -12.11 3.53
N ASN A 198 -10.22 -11.56 3.52
CA ASN A 198 -9.23 -11.77 2.47
C ASN A 198 -7.89 -12.16 3.09
N ALA A 199 -7.17 -13.06 2.41
CA ALA A 199 -5.75 -13.33 2.64
C ALA A 199 -5.05 -13.41 1.29
N THR A 200 -3.92 -12.72 1.16
CA THR A 200 -3.13 -12.69 -0.07
C THR A 200 -1.65 -12.90 0.27
N VAL A 201 -0.99 -13.71 -0.55
CA VAL A 201 0.47 -13.85 -0.53
C VAL A 201 1.02 -13.50 -1.89
N LEU A 202 2.04 -12.64 -1.90
CA LEU A 202 2.77 -12.22 -3.11
C LEU A 202 4.25 -12.57 -2.95
N TYR A 203 4.83 -13.06 -4.02
CA TYR A 203 6.27 -13.24 -4.18
C TYR A 203 6.74 -12.36 -5.31
N ALA A 204 7.80 -11.59 -5.07
CA ALA A 204 8.41 -10.70 -6.05
C ALA A 204 9.88 -11.07 -6.26
N GLN A 205 10.28 -11.16 -7.52
CA GLN A 205 11.66 -11.39 -7.94
C GLN A 205 12.12 -10.24 -8.81
N ARG A 206 13.31 -9.70 -8.52
CA ARG A 206 13.92 -8.59 -9.27
C ARG A 206 15.09 -9.07 -10.11
N THR A 207 15.30 -8.44 -11.27
CA THR A 207 16.49 -8.67 -12.10
C THR A 207 17.71 -8.04 -11.47
N ALA A 208 18.90 -8.52 -11.86
CA ALA A 208 20.13 -7.82 -11.53
C ALA A 208 20.21 -6.49 -12.29
N ARG A 209 20.84 -5.51 -11.67
CA ARG A 209 21.15 -4.19 -12.25
C ARG A 209 22.61 -3.85 -12.05
N THR A 210 23.12 -2.92 -12.86
CA THR A 210 24.47 -2.38 -12.69
C THR A 210 24.37 -1.05 -11.97
N VAL A 211 25.10 -0.91 -10.87
CA VAL A 211 25.12 0.25 -10.00
C VAL A 211 26.52 0.87 -9.99
N GLY A 212 26.58 2.20 -9.91
CA GLY A 212 27.84 2.96 -9.88
C GLY A 212 28.34 3.35 -11.26
N ASP A 213 29.37 4.20 -11.26
CA ASP A 213 30.01 4.72 -12.48
C ASP A 213 31.31 3.96 -12.81
N ALA A 214 31.62 3.83 -14.09
CA ALA A 214 32.87 3.23 -14.52
C ALA A 214 34.08 4.01 -13.97
N PRO A 215 35.13 3.34 -13.44
CA PRO A 215 35.36 1.88 -13.44
C PRO A 215 34.78 1.13 -12.24
N ASN A 216 34.04 1.76 -11.32
CA ASN A 216 33.59 1.19 -10.05
C ASN A 216 32.16 0.63 -10.12
N THR A 217 31.79 0.01 -11.22
CA THR A 217 30.47 -0.61 -11.37
C THR A 217 30.37 -1.92 -10.62
N VAL A 218 29.25 -2.16 -9.95
CA VAL A 218 28.92 -3.44 -9.30
C VAL A 218 27.61 -3.99 -9.87
N HIS A 219 27.52 -5.32 -9.94
CA HIS A 219 26.26 -5.98 -10.28
C HIS A 219 25.49 -6.25 -8.99
N GLU A 220 24.39 -5.53 -8.82
CA GLU A 220 23.47 -5.70 -7.69
C GLU A 220 22.24 -6.47 -8.12
N ARG A 221 21.79 -7.39 -7.29
CA ARG A 221 20.47 -8.03 -7.37
C ARG A 221 19.80 -7.97 -6.02
N LEU A 222 18.72 -7.22 -5.95
CA LEU A 222 17.86 -7.19 -4.78
C LEU A 222 17.28 -8.58 -4.54
N ALA A 223 17.15 -8.98 -3.29
CA ALA A 223 16.61 -10.27 -2.92
C ALA A 223 15.14 -10.44 -3.31
N ALA A 224 14.67 -11.66 -3.24
CA ALA A 224 13.25 -11.95 -3.37
C ALA A 224 12.47 -11.34 -2.19
N GLN A 225 11.29 -10.84 -2.50
CA GLN A 225 10.39 -10.23 -1.52
C GLN A 225 9.13 -11.07 -1.38
N TRP A 226 8.71 -11.29 -0.15
CA TRP A 226 7.41 -11.86 0.20
C TRP A 226 6.54 -10.79 0.84
N THR A 227 5.28 -10.69 0.41
CA THR A 227 4.29 -9.84 1.04
C THR A 227 3.08 -10.67 1.42
N PHE A 228 2.76 -10.67 2.70
CA PHE A 228 1.56 -11.27 3.27
C PHE A 228 0.57 -10.15 3.58
N LEU A 229 -0.67 -10.28 3.13
CA LEU A 229 -1.72 -9.33 3.39
C LEU A 229 -2.96 -10.07 3.88
N SER A 230 -3.61 -9.53 4.90
CA SER A 230 -4.92 -9.99 5.38
C SER A 230 -5.83 -8.80 5.60
N SER A 231 -7.12 -8.97 5.33
CA SER A 231 -8.11 -7.92 5.58
C SER A 231 -9.43 -8.49 6.04
N LEU A 232 -10.13 -7.69 6.86
CA LEU A 232 -11.50 -7.89 7.27
C LEU A 232 -12.28 -6.62 6.89
N ALA A 233 -13.34 -6.78 6.10
CA ALA A 233 -14.19 -5.68 5.68
C ALA A 233 -15.65 -5.94 6.04
N TYR A 234 -16.39 -4.87 6.29
CA TYR A 234 -17.82 -4.88 6.57
C TYR A 234 -18.53 -3.91 5.62
N THR A 235 -19.57 -4.37 4.94
CA THR A 235 -20.41 -3.53 4.06
C THR A 235 -21.73 -3.23 4.76
N PHE A 236 -22.03 -1.95 4.90
CA PHE A 236 -23.29 -1.46 5.46
C PHE A 236 -24.42 -1.54 4.43
N PRO A 237 -25.70 -1.52 4.86
CA PRO A 237 -26.84 -1.46 3.94
C PRO A 237 -26.85 -0.22 3.02
N SER A 238 -26.13 0.85 3.40
CA SER A 238 -25.89 2.05 2.59
C SER A 238 -24.80 1.86 1.52
N GLU A 239 -24.32 0.63 1.32
CA GLU A 239 -23.19 0.28 0.43
C GLU A 239 -21.84 0.88 0.83
N VAL A 240 -21.79 1.65 1.91
CA VAL A 240 -20.50 2.06 2.53
C VAL A 240 -19.80 0.82 3.04
N ALA A 241 -18.50 0.68 2.76
CA ALA A 241 -17.70 -0.40 3.32
C ALA A 241 -16.55 0.16 4.14
N LEU A 242 -16.27 -0.48 5.28
CA LEU A 242 -15.11 -0.21 6.11
C LEU A 242 -14.25 -1.47 6.20
N ALA A 243 -12.95 -1.31 6.28
CA ALA A 243 -12.02 -2.42 6.42
C ALA A 243 -10.84 -2.09 7.34
N VAL A 244 -10.31 -3.14 7.94
CA VAL A 244 -8.99 -3.16 8.55
C VAL A 244 -8.15 -4.18 7.80
N SER A 245 -6.92 -3.82 7.47
CA SER A 245 -5.97 -4.73 6.82
C SER A 245 -4.59 -4.63 7.46
N GLY A 246 -3.91 -5.76 7.52
CA GLY A 246 -2.53 -5.86 7.92
C GLY A 246 -1.70 -6.39 6.77
N SER A 247 -0.51 -5.85 6.57
CA SER A 247 0.46 -6.42 5.65
C SER A 247 1.81 -6.59 6.33
N TYR A 248 2.55 -7.61 5.90
CA TYR A 248 3.91 -7.86 6.34
C TYR A 248 4.78 -8.19 5.15
N THR A 249 5.75 -7.33 4.89
CA THR A 249 6.71 -7.47 3.81
C THR A 249 8.03 -7.96 4.36
N ILE A 250 8.63 -8.97 3.71
CA ILE A 250 9.93 -9.55 4.05
C ILE A 250 10.77 -9.61 2.79
N GLU A 251 11.97 -9.07 2.84
CA GLU A 251 12.97 -9.14 1.78
C GLU A 251 14.28 -9.67 2.37
N GLY A 252 14.96 -10.56 1.65
CA GLY A 252 16.26 -11.11 2.06
C GLY A 252 17.41 -10.15 1.82
N ASP A 253 18.64 -10.64 2.05
CA ASP A 253 19.84 -9.87 1.74
C ASP A 253 20.07 -9.70 0.23
N ALA A 254 20.50 -8.52 -0.18
CA ALA A 254 20.85 -8.24 -1.56
C ALA A 254 22.16 -8.95 -1.95
N LEU A 255 22.32 -9.26 -3.23
CA LEU A 255 23.55 -9.84 -3.80
C LEU A 255 24.36 -8.75 -4.49
N ILE A 256 25.62 -8.61 -4.13
CA ILE A 256 26.58 -7.74 -4.78
C ILE A 256 27.64 -8.61 -5.47
N ASN A 257 27.73 -8.55 -6.78
CA ASN A 257 28.62 -9.39 -7.60
C ASN A 257 28.44 -10.91 -7.30
N GLY A 258 27.22 -11.33 -6.99
CA GLY A 258 26.88 -12.73 -6.68
C GLY A 258 27.19 -13.16 -5.24
N VAL A 259 27.61 -12.26 -4.37
CA VAL A 259 27.87 -12.52 -2.95
C VAL A 259 26.81 -11.84 -2.10
N ASP A 260 26.30 -12.53 -1.07
CA ASP A 260 25.32 -11.97 -0.13
C ASP A 260 25.92 -10.75 0.59
N ASN A 261 25.22 -9.62 0.50
CA ASN A 261 25.52 -8.41 1.26
C ASN A 261 24.75 -8.47 2.60
N VAL A 262 25.33 -9.20 3.55
CA VAL A 262 24.69 -9.50 4.83
C VAL A 262 24.29 -8.22 5.58
N GLY A 263 23.05 -8.18 6.07
CA GLY A 263 22.49 -7.07 6.82
C GLY A 263 21.79 -6.04 5.94
N THR A 264 21.44 -6.40 4.69
CA THR A 264 20.59 -5.60 3.81
C THR A 264 19.16 -6.12 3.73
N ALA A 265 18.84 -7.18 4.45
CA ALA A 265 17.47 -7.70 4.55
C ALA A 265 16.51 -6.66 5.14
N HIS A 266 15.25 -6.66 4.66
CA HIS A 266 14.22 -5.68 5.04
C HIS A 266 12.95 -6.37 5.56
N ARG A 267 12.29 -5.76 6.55
CA ARG A 267 10.97 -6.20 7.02
C ARG A 267 10.15 -4.98 7.41
N LEU A 268 8.86 -5.01 7.03
CA LEU A 268 7.97 -3.90 7.35
C LEU A 268 6.54 -4.41 7.66
N PRO A 269 6.06 -4.27 8.90
CA PRO A 269 4.66 -4.46 9.25
C PRO A 269 3.87 -3.18 8.98
N THR A 270 2.70 -3.28 8.36
CA THR A 270 1.80 -2.15 8.13
C THR A 270 0.38 -2.50 8.55
N LEU A 271 -0.28 -1.59 9.24
CA LEU A 271 -1.70 -1.64 9.56
C LEU A 271 -2.41 -0.53 8.80
N THR A 272 -3.58 -0.86 8.22
CA THR A 272 -4.36 0.09 7.43
C THR A 272 -5.83 0.03 7.85
N PHE A 273 -6.43 1.19 8.05
CA PHE A 273 -7.88 1.37 8.17
C PHE A 273 -8.38 2.08 6.93
N SER A 274 -9.39 1.54 6.28
CA SER A 274 -9.88 2.06 5.01
C SER A 274 -11.40 2.06 4.95
N GLY A 275 -11.93 2.91 4.07
CA GLY A 275 -13.35 3.00 3.78
C GLY A 275 -13.60 3.27 2.31
N VAL A 276 -14.75 2.80 1.82
CA VAL A 276 -15.26 3.07 0.48
C VAL A 276 -16.65 3.67 0.62
N TYR A 277 -16.87 4.78 -0.08
CA TYR A 277 -18.13 5.47 -0.14
C TYR A 277 -18.61 5.54 -1.61
N PRO A 278 -19.77 4.97 -1.97
CA PRO A 278 -20.35 5.10 -3.31
C PRO A 278 -20.89 6.52 -3.50
N LEU A 279 -20.36 7.23 -4.48
CA LEU A 279 -20.86 8.56 -4.87
C LEU A 279 -22.04 8.42 -5.85
N SER A 280 -22.03 7.37 -6.68
CA SER A 280 -23.08 6.97 -7.60
C SER A 280 -22.82 5.53 -8.06
N ASP A 281 -23.67 4.98 -8.93
CA ASP A 281 -23.51 3.62 -9.49
C ASP A 281 -22.16 3.42 -10.21
N SER A 282 -21.55 4.49 -10.70
CA SER A 282 -20.29 4.44 -11.46
C SER A 282 -19.12 5.14 -10.79
N TRP A 283 -19.33 5.86 -9.69
CA TRP A 283 -18.28 6.59 -9.00
C TRP A 283 -18.18 6.18 -7.54
N ARG A 284 -16.97 5.95 -7.05
CA ARG A 284 -16.69 5.70 -5.63
C ARG A 284 -15.49 6.48 -5.15
N LEU A 285 -15.55 6.90 -3.90
CA LEU A 285 -14.47 7.50 -3.15
C LEU A 285 -13.91 6.43 -2.19
N GLN A 286 -12.59 6.31 -2.08
CA GLN A 286 -11.93 5.46 -1.10
C GLN A 286 -10.97 6.31 -0.29
N GLY A 287 -10.95 6.09 1.01
CA GLY A 287 -10.00 6.73 1.92
C GLY A 287 -9.34 5.68 2.80
N ALA A 288 -8.07 5.89 3.14
CA ALA A 288 -7.37 5.06 4.10
C ALA A 288 -6.38 5.87 4.92
N ILE A 289 -6.14 5.41 6.15
CA ILE A 289 -5.00 5.78 6.97
C ILE A 289 -4.17 4.53 7.20
N TYR A 290 -2.86 4.66 7.15
CA TYR A 290 -1.97 3.55 7.44
C TYR A 290 -0.83 3.97 8.35
N ASP A 291 -0.29 3.00 9.06
CA ASP A 291 0.86 3.14 9.95
C ASP A 291 1.78 1.94 9.81
N ASN A 292 3.07 2.18 9.67
CA ASN A 292 4.08 1.15 9.76
C ASN A 292 4.35 0.89 11.24
N LEU A 293 3.82 -0.22 11.75
CA LEU A 293 3.83 -0.53 13.17
C LEU A 293 5.25 -0.54 13.75
N GLN A 294 5.52 0.37 14.67
CA GLN A 294 6.83 0.58 15.30
C GLN A 294 7.12 -0.47 16.38
N ILE A 295 6.91 -1.74 16.06
CA ILE A 295 7.02 -2.86 17.00
C ILE A 295 8.34 -3.60 16.77
N THR A 296 9.27 -3.50 17.74
CA THR A 296 10.49 -4.31 17.79
C THR A 296 10.13 -5.77 18.13
N PRO A 297 10.60 -6.81 17.43
CA PRO A 297 11.53 -6.83 16.28
C PRO A 297 10.86 -7.07 14.94
N LEU A 298 9.61 -6.61 14.73
CA LEU A 298 8.86 -6.89 13.50
C LEU A 298 9.41 -6.15 12.27
N GLY A 299 9.94 -4.93 12.44
CA GLY A 299 10.61 -4.18 11.38
C GLY A 299 12.11 -4.47 11.31
N LEU A 300 12.73 -4.20 10.15
CA LEU A 300 14.18 -4.36 9.93
C LEU A 300 14.62 -3.50 8.74
N ASN A 301 15.66 -2.66 8.91
CA ASN A 301 16.31 -1.86 7.86
C ASN A 301 15.33 -1.10 6.96
N GLN A 302 14.24 -0.58 7.48
CA GLN A 302 13.23 0.14 6.71
C GLN A 302 12.81 1.42 7.40
N PRO A 303 12.57 2.51 6.66
CA PRO A 303 11.81 3.63 7.15
C PRO A 303 10.43 3.17 7.64
N ALA A 304 9.94 3.80 8.69
CA ALA A 304 8.62 3.53 9.25
C ALA A 304 7.91 4.85 9.50
N GLY A 305 6.74 4.96 8.90
CA GLY A 305 5.95 6.18 8.92
C GLY A 305 4.47 5.91 8.94
N ALA A 306 3.70 6.98 8.88
CA ALA A 306 2.25 6.95 8.77
C ALA A 306 1.81 7.77 7.57
N GLY A 307 0.61 7.49 7.06
CA GLY A 307 0.13 8.24 5.91
C GLY A 307 -1.36 8.15 5.68
N LEU A 308 -1.78 8.92 4.69
CA LEU A 308 -3.15 9.01 4.21
C LEU A 308 -3.19 8.57 2.75
N LEU A 309 -4.33 8.03 2.35
CA LEU A 309 -4.61 7.63 0.98
C LEU A 309 -6.03 8.08 0.63
N LEU A 310 -6.19 8.74 -0.50
CA LEU A 310 -7.46 9.15 -1.04
C LEU A 310 -7.53 8.74 -2.52
N THR A 311 -8.59 8.03 -2.89
CA THR A 311 -8.76 7.51 -4.24
C THR A 311 -10.15 7.86 -4.76
N ILE A 312 -10.21 8.32 -5.99
CA ILE A 312 -11.47 8.45 -6.75
C ILE A 312 -11.44 7.48 -7.91
N VAL A 313 -12.51 6.71 -8.06
CA VAL A 313 -12.63 5.67 -9.09
C VAL A 313 -13.92 5.86 -9.87
N ARG A 314 -13.82 5.75 -11.19
CA ARG A 314 -14.96 5.55 -12.08
C ARG A 314 -14.94 4.15 -12.64
N SER A 315 -16.06 3.44 -12.58
CA SER A 315 -16.22 2.11 -13.14
C SER A 315 -17.35 2.02 -14.16
N TRP A 316 -17.31 1.00 -14.98
CA TRP A 316 -18.31 0.65 -15.98
C TRP A 316 -18.70 -0.82 -15.80
N THR A 317 -20.01 -1.10 -15.89
CA THR A 317 -20.62 -2.42 -15.81
C THR A 317 -20.94 -2.98 -17.17
#